data_48df1215cfa68bedc88a35806bf33a07
#
_entry.id   48df1215cfa68bedc88a35806bf33a07
#
_cell.length_a   1.000
_cell.length_b   1.000
_cell.length_c   1.000
_cell.angle_alpha   90.00
_cell.angle_beta   90.00
_cell.angle_gamma   90.00
#
_symmetry.space_group_name_H-M   'P 1'
#
loop_
_entity.id
_entity.type
_entity.pdbx_description
1 polymer ?
#
loop_
_entity_poly.entity_id
_entity_poly.type
_entity_poly.pdbx_seq_one_letter_code
_entity_poly.pdbx_strand_id
1 'polypeptide(L)'
;MKKVVKKILIIISVIVLILGSAYIIRRNNYIYLTQFGATTSRQMMGYAIKTKNNEIVLIDGGTQGDAQQLEDYIISNGGNVKAWFITHIHSDHAGAFEIITQNPNINIEKIYMSIEDKDWYLENEESRKEDIDDFFDVLDNNPELKFKIVEPQINEKIKIDNITVSILGIKNPEITTNAINNSSMVLKVRVNNKTILFLGDTGVESSEKLIKNQGKNLKSDIVQMAHHGQNGATEELYKIVKPEICLWPTPDWLWKNDINGTEDSGPWKTKETREWMEKLKVKQHYIEKDGTAKIKIF
;
A
#
# COMPACT_ATOMS: atom_id res chain seq x y z
N MET A 1 36.50 -50.98 -6.57
CA MET A 1 35.73 -50.12 -7.48
C MET A 1 34.26 -50.00 -7.09
N LYS A 2 33.44 -51.06 -7.06
CA LYS A 2 31.96 -50.97 -6.78
C LYS A 2 31.60 -50.28 -5.46
N LYS A 3 32.35 -50.48 -4.35
CA LYS A 3 32.07 -49.83 -3.05
C LYS A 3 32.33 -48.31 -3.07
N VAL A 4 33.33 -47.83 -3.81
CA VAL A 4 33.65 -46.41 -3.93
C VAL A 4 32.60 -45.70 -4.77
N VAL A 5 32.18 -46.27 -5.90
CA VAL A 5 31.10 -45.76 -6.73
C VAL A 5 29.79 -45.65 -5.95
N LYS A 6 29.43 -46.65 -5.14
CA LYS A 6 28.23 -46.60 -4.29
C LYS A 6 28.29 -45.48 -3.25
N LYS A 7 29.46 -45.23 -2.63
CA LYS A 7 29.64 -44.11 -1.70
C LYS A 7 29.49 -42.76 -2.40
N ILE A 8 30.07 -42.60 -3.59
CA ILE A 8 29.96 -41.36 -4.38
C ILE A 8 28.49 -41.09 -4.75
N LEU A 9 27.75 -42.10 -5.20
CA LEU A 9 26.33 -41.97 -5.54
C LEU A 9 25.46 -41.54 -4.32
N ILE A 10 25.76 -42.10 -3.13
CA ILE A 10 25.06 -41.71 -1.89
C ILE A 10 25.34 -40.23 -1.56
N ILE A 11 26.61 -39.80 -1.66
CA ILE A 11 26.98 -38.40 -1.38
C ILE A 11 26.27 -37.46 -2.35
N ILE A 12 26.24 -37.78 -3.65
CA ILE A 12 25.54 -36.98 -4.66
C ILE A 12 24.02 -36.89 -4.34
N SER A 13 23.40 -38.04 -3.99
CA SER A 13 21.97 -38.05 -3.63
C SER A 13 21.66 -37.16 -2.41
N VAL A 14 22.52 -37.20 -1.39
CA VAL A 14 22.39 -36.36 -0.19
C VAL A 14 22.52 -34.87 -0.54
N ILE A 15 23.51 -34.53 -1.38
CA ILE A 15 23.70 -33.13 -1.84
C ILE A 15 22.49 -32.66 -2.63
N VAL A 16 21.94 -33.47 -3.54
CA VAL A 16 20.73 -33.12 -4.32
C VAL A 16 19.54 -32.95 -3.41
N LEU A 17 19.36 -33.81 -2.39
CA LEU A 17 18.27 -33.65 -1.39
C LEU A 17 18.45 -32.38 -0.57
N ILE A 18 19.66 -32.06 -0.13
CA ILE A 18 19.93 -30.81 0.64
C ILE A 18 19.66 -29.58 -0.23
N LEU A 19 20.17 -29.58 -1.46
CA LEU A 19 19.94 -28.46 -2.40
C LEU A 19 18.47 -28.35 -2.79
N GLY A 20 17.77 -29.46 -3.01
CA GLY A 20 16.32 -29.49 -3.26
C GLY A 20 15.52 -28.98 -2.08
N SER A 21 15.85 -29.42 -0.86
CA SER A 21 15.22 -28.94 0.37
C SER A 21 15.48 -27.44 0.60
N ALA A 22 16.71 -26.98 0.41
CA ALA A 22 17.06 -25.56 0.51
C ALA A 22 16.34 -24.72 -0.54
N TYR A 23 16.19 -25.24 -1.77
CA TYR A 23 15.41 -24.58 -2.83
C TYR A 23 13.93 -24.49 -2.47
N ILE A 24 13.32 -25.57 -1.96
CA ILE A 24 11.91 -25.58 -1.52
C ILE A 24 11.69 -24.62 -0.35
N ILE A 25 12.56 -24.65 0.66
CA ILE A 25 12.51 -23.74 1.81
C ILE A 25 12.63 -22.29 1.34
N ARG A 26 13.56 -22.02 0.43
CA ARG A 26 13.75 -20.67 -0.13
C ARG A 26 12.53 -20.23 -0.93
N ARG A 27 11.94 -21.12 -1.74
CA ARG A 27 10.71 -20.85 -2.53
C ARG A 27 9.50 -20.57 -1.66
N ASN A 28 9.37 -21.23 -0.51
CA ASN A 28 8.25 -21.06 0.44
C ASN A 28 8.43 -19.84 1.36
N ASN A 29 9.58 -19.17 1.35
CA ASN A 29 9.83 -17.98 2.18
C ASN A 29 9.58 -16.66 1.45
N TYR A 30 9.13 -16.69 0.19
CA TYR A 30 8.87 -15.47 -0.53
C TYR A 30 7.50 -14.88 -0.16
N ILE A 31 7.51 -13.58 0.08
CA ILE A 31 6.31 -12.77 0.17
C ILE A 31 6.18 -11.97 -1.12
N TYR A 32 4.98 -11.82 -1.58
CA TYR A 32 4.69 -10.99 -2.74
C TYR A 32 3.92 -9.76 -2.28
N LEU A 33 4.40 -8.59 -2.72
CA LEU A 33 3.65 -7.35 -2.74
C LEU A 33 3.07 -7.20 -4.14
N THR A 34 1.77 -7.03 -4.24
CA THR A 34 1.08 -6.67 -5.48
C THR A 34 0.73 -5.19 -5.40
N GLN A 35 1.19 -4.39 -6.37
CA GLN A 35 0.64 -3.07 -6.67
C GLN A 35 -0.37 -3.25 -7.78
N PHE A 36 -1.62 -2.92 -7.54
CA PHE A 36 -2.66 -3.00 -8.57
C PHE A 36 -2.52 -1.83 -9.55
N GLY A 37 -2.79 -2.10 -10.82
CA GLY A 37 -2.95 -1.07 -11.84
C GLY A 37 -4.42 -0.70 -11.96
N ALA A 38 -4.74 0.56 -12.29
CA ALA A 38 -6.10 1.00 -12.49
C ALA A 38 -6.79 0.23 -13.63
N THR A 39 -8.04 -0.14 -13.42
CA THR A 39 -8.92 -0.69 -14.46
C THR A 39 -9.73 0.39 -15.17
N THR A 40 -9.66 1.60 -14.64
CA THR A 40 -10.31 2.80 -15.15
C THR A 40 -9.28 3.82 -15.64
N SER A 41 -9.72 4.95 -16.19
CA SER A 41 -8.84 6.08 -16.50
C SER A 41 -8.52 6.97 -15.30
N ARG A 42 -9.06 6.68 -14.12
CA ARG A 42 -8.82 7.43 -12.88
C ARG A 42 -7.52 6.95 -12.23
N GLN A 43 -6.94 7.77 -11.38
CA GLN A 43 -5.90 7.32 -10.45
C GLN A 43 -6.51 6.37 -9.42
N MET A 44 -5.70 5.47 -8.91
CA MET A 44 -6.10 4.55 -7.85
C MET A 44 -4.92 4.17 -6.98
N MET A 45 -5.16 3.83 -5.72
CA MET A 45 -4.15 3.22 -4.88
C MET A 45 -4.69 1.93 -4.25
N GLY A 46 -4.02 0.83 -4.55
CA GLY A 46 -4.35 -0.46 -3.97
C GLY A 46 -3.14 -1.40 -3.94
N TYR A 47 -2.92 -2.03 -2.79
CA TYR A 47 -1.84 -2.99 -2.59
C TYR A 47 -2.32 -4.21 -1.84
N ALA A 48 -1.75 -5.37 -2.20
CA ALA A 48 -1.93 -6.61 -1.45
C ALA A 48 -0.58 -7.21 -1.06
N ILE A 49 -0.47 -7.64 0.20
CA ILE A 49 0.65 -8.45 0.67
C ILE A 49 0.11 -9.83 0.99
N LYS A 50 0.61 -10.84 0.28
CA LYS A 50 0.33 -12.23 0.59
C LYS A 50 1.44 -12.78 1.47
N THR A 51 1.11 -13.13 2.71
CA THR A 51 2.06 -13.60 3.71
C THR A 51 2.50 -15.05 3.45
N LYS A 52 3.42 -15.54 4.27
CA LYS A 52 3.95 -16.92 4.16
C LYS A 52 2.85 -17.98 4.32
N ASN A 53 1.88 -17.76 5.22
CA ASN A 53 0.76 -18.68 5.45
C ASN A 53 -0.45 -18.40 4.55
N ASN A 54 -0.25 -17.62 3.47
CA ASN A 54 -1.28 -17.19 2.52
C ASN A 54 -2.34 -16.25 3.10
N GLU A 55 -2.07 -15.59 4.23
CA GLU A 55 -2.93 -14.53 4.72
C GLU A 55 -2.85 -13.32 3.78
N ILE A 56 -3.97 -12.69 3.49
CA ILE A 56 -4.05 -11.49 2.66
C ILE A 56 -4.08 -10.27 3.57
N VAL A 57 -3.18 -9.34 3.33
CA VAL A 57 -3.19 -7.99 3.92
C VAL A 57 -3.34 -6.98 2.81
N LEU A 58 -4.36 -6.13 2.90
CA LEU A 58 -4.63 -5.07 1.92
C LEU A 58 -4.26 -3.70 2.49
N ILE A 59 -3.80 -2.82 1.63
CA ILE A 59 -3.63 -1.39 1.89
C ILE A 59 -4.36 -0.67 0.76
N ASP A 60 -5.41 0.06 1.12
CA ASP A 60 -6.38 0.68 0.20
C ASP A 60 -6.95 -0.33 -0.82
N GLY A 61 -7.65 0.14 -1.85
CA GLY A 61 -8.29 -0.77 -2.79
C GLY A 61 -8.58 -0.17 -4.16
N GLY A 62 -8.36 1.14 -4.32
CA GLY A 62 -8.71 1.86 -5.53
C GLY A 62 -10.15 2.34 -5.56
N THR A 63 -10.60 2.74 -6.74
CA THR A 63 -11.96 3.24 -6.98
C THR A 63 -13.00 2.12 -6.93
N GLN A 64 -14.28 2.49 -6.87
CA GLN A 64 -15.39 1.52 -7.05
C GLN A 64 -15.25 0.71 -8.36
N GLY A 65 -14.75 1.36 -9.43
CA GLY A 65 -14.51 0.70 -10.72
C GLY A 65 -13.39 -0.34 -10.68
N ASP A 66 -12.49 -0.29 -9.70
CA ASP A 66 -11.41 -1.25 -9.51
C ASP A 66 -11.81 -2.43 -8.60
N ALA A 67 -13.00 -2.39 -8.00
CA ALA A 67 -13.46 -3.37 -7.03
C ALA A 67 -13.41 -4.80 -7.58
N GLN A 68 -13.85 -5.03 -8.82
CA GLN A 68 -13.87 -6.36 -9.42
C GLN A 68 -12.48 -7.00 -9.49
N GLN A 69 -11.46 -6.21 -9.87
CA GLN A 69 -10.08 -6.70 -9.90
C GLN A 69 -9.60 -7.15 -8.51
N LEU A 70 -9.92 -6.37 -7.48
CA LEU A 70 -9.53 -6.67 -6.12
C LEU A 70 -10.34 -7.86 -5.55
N GLU A 71 -11.63 -7.97 -5.85
CA GLU A 71 -12.46 -9.12 -5.51
C GLU A 71 -11.91 -10.41 -6.11
N ASP A 72 -11.61 -10.40 -7.42
CA ASP A 72 -11.03 -11.55 -8.13
C ASP A 72 -9.70 -11.98 -7.48
N TYR A 73 -8.87 -11.01 -7.09
CA TYR A 73 -7.64 -11.29 -6.37
C TYR A 73 -7.91 -11.94 -5.02
N ILE A 74 -8.82 -11.40 -4.22
CA ILE A 74 -9.17 -11.93 -2.89
C ILE A 74 -9.75 -13.34 -3.02
N ILE A 75 -10.74 -13.55 -3.89
CA ILE A 75 -11.42 -14.84 -4.08
C ILE A 75 -10.43 -15.90 -4.60
N SER A 76 -9.60 -15.57 -5.59
CA SER A 76 -8.59 -16.49 -6.12
C SER A 76 -7.51 -16.88 -5.09
N ASN A 77 -7.40 -16.13 -4.00
CA ASN A 77 -6.51 -16.40 -2.89
C ASN A 77 -7.22 -16.91 -1.62
N GLY A 78 -8.46 -17.35 -1.72
CA GLY A 78 -9.18 -18.05 -0.65
C GLY A 78 -10.29 -17.24 0.03
N GLY A 79 -10.57 -16.01 -0.43
CA GLY A 79 -11.73 -15.23 0.03
C GLY A 79 -11.58 -14.62 1.43
N ASN A 80 -10.42 -14.73 2.07
CA ASN A 80 -10.20 -14.22 3.44
C ASN A 80 -9.15 -13.12 3.49
N VAL A 81 -9.56 -11.93 3.93
CA VAL A 81 -8.69 -10.77 4.17
C VAL A 81 -8.39 -10.69 5.67
N LYS A 82 -7.15 -10.94 6.05
CA LYS A 82 -6.71 -10.93 7.45
C LYS A 82 -6.72 -9.53 8.06
N ALA A 83 -6.29 -8.55 7.28
CA ALA A 83 -6.30 -7.14 7.66
C ALA A 83 -6.44 -6.27 6.41
N TRP A 84 -7.28 -5.27 6.49
CA TRP A 84 -7.39 -4.22 5.49
C TRP A 84 -7.08 -2.88 6.13
N PHE A 85 -6.05 -2.21 5.65
CA PHE A 85 -5.66 -0.87 6.09
C PHE A 85 -6.20 0.14 5.09
N ILE A 86 -7.06 1.05 5.53
CA ILE A 86 -7.55 2.18 4.74
C ILE A 86 -6.78 3.41 5.19
N THR A 87 -6.01 4.00 4.28
CA THR A 87 -5.17 5.15 4.62
C THR A 87 -6.00 6.40 4.85
N HIS A 88 -6.97 6.68 3.99
CA HIS A 88 -7.94 7.77 4.09
C HIS A 88 -9.16 7.49 3.19
N ILE A 89 -10.15 8.39 3.22
CA ILE A 89 -11.51 8.11 2.70
C ILE A 89 -11.76 8.53 1.24
N HIS A 90 -10.77 9.04 0.50
CA HIS A 90 -10.99 9.36 -0.91
C HIS A 90 -11.38 8.12 -1.72
N SER A 91 -12.24 8.31 -2.71
CA SER A 91 -12.81 7.23 -3.52
C SER A 91 -11.77 6.44 -4.32
N ASP A 92 -10.62 7.01 -4.65
CA ASP A 92 -9.51 6.34 -5.33
C ASP A 92 -8.62 5.50 -4.38
N HIS A 93 -8.96 5.46 -3.09
CA HIS A 93 -8.38 4.61 -2.04
C HIS A 93 -9.42 3.67 -1.42
N ALA A 94 -10.57 4.23 -1.02
CA ALA A 94 -11.61 3.51 -0.30
C ALA A 94 -12.78 3.03 -1.19
N GLY A 95 -12.87 3.43 -2.46
CA GLY A 95 -14.02 3.10 -3.31
C GLY A 95 -14.23 1.61 -3.49
N ALA A 96 -13.18 0.81 -3.69
CA ALA A 96 -13.33 -0.64 -3.77
C ALA A 96 -13.76 -1.27 -2.42
N PHE A 97 -13.34 -0.68 -1.28
CA PHE A 97 -13.77 -1.11 0.05
C PHE A 97 -15.29 -0.99 0.20
N GLU A 98 -15.88 0.09 -0.31
CA GLU A 98 -17.33 0.32 -0.25
C GLU A 98 -18.14 -0.78 -0.94
N ILE A 99 -17.62 -1.33 -2.05
CA ILE A 99 -18.25 -2.41 -2.80
C ILE A 99 -17.96 -3.77 -2.14
N ILE A 100 -16.70 -4.06 -1.85
CA ILE A 100 -16.24 -5.38 -1.42
C ILE A 100 -16.77 -5.76 -0.04
N THR A 101 -16.98 -4.81 0.86
CA THR A 101 -17.56 -5.06 2.18
C THR A 101 -18.99 -5.60 2.13
N GLN A 102 -19.66 -5.45 0.99
CA GLN A 102 -21.02 -5.99 0.76
C GLN A 102 -21.01 -7.38 0.11
N ASN A 103 -19.84 -7.90 -0.30
CA ASN A 103 -19.75 -9.22 -0.95
C ASN A 103 -19.71 -10.34 0.09
N PRO A 104 -20.76 -11.21 0.17
CA PRO A 104 -20.85 -12.27 1.19
C PRO A 104 -19.80 -13.39 1.00
N ASN A 105 -19.13 -13.45 -0.15
CA ASN A 105 -18.10 -14.46 -0.42
C ASN A 105 -16.72 -14.02 0.07
N ILE A 106 -16.60 -12.80 0.59
CA ILE A 106 -15.34 -12.25 1.10
C ILE A 106 -15.47 -12.04 2.61
N ASN A 107 -14.59 -12.70 3.36
CA ASN A 107 -14.48 -12.48 4.79
C ASN A 107 -13.35 -11.49 5.09
N ILE A 108 -13.66 -10.39 5.77
CA ILE A 108 -12.69 -9.44 6.27
C ILE A 108 -12.64 -9.58 7.79
N GLU A 109 -11.48 -9.95 8.35
CA GLU A 109 -11.35 -10.18 9.78
C GLU A 109 -11.15 -8.87 10.56
N LYS A 110 -10.30 -7.98 10.07
CA LYS A 110 -10.01 -6.68 10.69
C LYS A 110 -9.85 -5.59 9.64
N ILE A 111 -10.35 -4.40 9.97
CA ILE A 111 -10.23 -3.18 9.19
C ILE A 111 -9.52 -2.16 10.07
N TYR A 112 -8.37 -1.68 9.64
CA TYR A 112 -7.61 -0.66 10.35
C TYR A 112 -7.77 0.67 9.64
N MET A 113 -8.32 1.66 10.32
CA MET A 113 -8.46 3.02 9.82
C MET A 113 -8.40 4.02 10.97
N SER A 114 -7.86 5.20 10.69
CA SER A 114 -7.84 6.32 11.61
C SER A 114 -8.45 7.51 10.89
N ILE A 115 -9.73 7.75 11.13
CA ILE A 115 -10.55 8.73 10.42
C ILE A 115 -11.22 9.67 11.42
N GLU A 116 -11.55 10.88 10.98
CA GLU A 116 -12.40 11.82 11.68
C GLU A 116 -13.88 11.49 11.44
N ASP A 117 -14.77 12.18 12.15
CA ASP A 117 -16.19 12.06 11.89
C ASP A 117 -16.61 12.75 10.57
N LYS A 118 -17.80 12.42 10.09
CA LYS A 118 -18.35 12.94 8.84
C LYS A 118 -18.43 14.47 8.83
N ASP A 119 -18.84 15.06 9.94
CA ASP A 119 -19.06 16.51 10.03
C ASP A 119 -17.73 17.25 9.93
N TRP A 120 -16.65 16.72 10.54
CA TRP A 120 -15.33 17.31 10.43
C TRP A 120 -14.84 17.35 8.98
N TYR A 121 -15.05 16.26 8.21
CA TYR A 121 -14.67 16.23 6.81
C TYR A 121 -15.49 17.20 5.96
N LEU A 122 -16.81 17.28 6.17
CA LEU A 122 -17.69 18.21 5.47
C LEU A 122 -17.35 19.68 5.77
N GLU A 123 -16.93 19.98 7.00
CA GLU A 123 -16.51 21.32 7.38
C GLU A 123 -15.19 21.73 6.71
N ASN A 124 -14.25 20.80 6.54
CA ASN A 124 -12.90 21.12 6.10
C ASN A 124 -12.63 20.81 4.60
N GLU A 125 -13.48 20.00 3.95
CA GLU A 125 -13.30 19.63 2.53
C GLU A 125 -14.66 19.33 1.84
N GLU A 126 -15.63 20.25 1.94
CA GLU A 126 -16.98 20.13 1.35
C GLU A 126 -16.96 19.78 -0.14
N SER A 127 -15.93 20.19 -0.86
CA SER A 127 -15.76 19.85 -2.29
C SER A 127 -15.67 18.33 -2.56
N ARG A 128 -15.44 17.53 -1.52
CA ARG A 128 -15.39 16.06 -1.54
C ARG A 128 -16.62 15.41 -0.92
N LYS A 129 -17.71 16.16 -0.83
CA LYS A 129 -18.94 15.68 -0.19
C LYS A 129 -19.43 14.32 -0.71
N GLU A 130 -19.31 14.04 -2.01
CA GLU A 130 -19.70 12.76 -2.60
C GLU A 130 -18.84 11.61 -2.04
N ASP A 131 -17.52 11.73 -2.08
CA ASP A 131 -16.59 10.73 -1.51
C ASP A 131 -16.88 10.52 0.01
N ILE A 132 -17.15 11.62 0.73
CA ILE A 132 -17.45 11.57 2.17
C ILE A 132 -18.77 10.85 2.44
N ASP A 133 -19.83 11.22 1.72
CA ASP A 133 -21.16 10.61 1.89
C ASP A 133 -21.12 9.13 1.57
N ASP A 134 -20.55 8.73 0.43
CA ASP A 134 -20.48 7.34 -0.02
C ASP A 134 -19.76 6.46 1.03
N PHE A 135 -18.62 6.94 1.53
CA PHE A 135 -17.85 6.19 2.53
C PHE A 135 -18.62 6.00 3.84
N PHE A 136 -19.22 7.08 4.40
CA PHE A 136 -19.95 6.99 5.67
C PHE A 136 -21.26 6.22 5.53
N ASP A 137 -21.94 6.31 4.39
CA ASP A 137 -23.15 5.55 4.11
C ASP A 137 -22.90 4.04 4.13
N VAL A 138 -21.73 3.58 3.65
CA VAL A 138 -21.35 2.16 3.78
C VAL A 138 -21.19 1.75 5.25
N LEU A 139 -20.57 2.56 6.07
CA LEU A 139 -20.41 2.28 7.50
C LEU A 139 -21.74 2.26 8.26
N ASP A 140 -22.66 3.15 7.89
CA ASP A 140 -23.96 3.26 8.55
C ASP A 140 -24.93 2.16 8.12
N ASN A 141 -24.87 1.74 6.86
CA ASN A 141 -25.69 0.66 6.32
C ASN A 141 -25.16 -0.73 6.69
N ASN A 142 -23.93 -0.87 7.18
CA ASN A 142 -23.31 -2.14 7.56
C ASN A 142 -22.79 -2.11 9.01
N PRO A 143 -23.68 -2.11 10.01
CA PRO A 143 -23.29 -1.93 11.41
C PRO A 143 -22.34 -3.03 11.92
N GLU A 144 -22.31 -4.23 11.31
CA GLU A 144 -21.37 -5.28 11.64
C GLU A 144 -19.90 -4.92 11.30
N LEU A 145 -19.66 -4.00 10.36
CA LEU A 145 -18.32 -3.52 10.08
C LEU A 145 -17.71 -2.81 11.29
N LYS A 146 -18.53 -2.14 12.10
CA LYS A 146 -18.09 -1.43 13.32
C LYS A 146 -17.37 -2.37 14.30
N PHE A 147 -17.72 -3.66 14.34
CA PHE A 147 -17.04 -4.65 15.17
C PHE A 147 -15.69 -5.13 14.60
N LYS A 148 -15.46 -4.90 13.32
CA LYS A 148 -14.21 -5.26 12.62
C LYS A 148 -13.23 -4.09 12.54
N ILE A 149 -13.73 -2.85 12.68
CA ILE A 149 -12.93 -1.63 12.61
C ILE A 149 -12.11 -1.47 13.89
N VAL A 150 -10.83 -1.18 13.71
CA VAL A 150 -9.87 -0.89 14.77
C VAL A 150 -9.20 0.43 14.43
N GLU A 151 -9.28 1.40 15.33
CA GLU A 151 -8.49 2.62 15.23
C GLU A 151 -7.14 2.38 15.89
N PRO A 152 -6.04 2.33 15.11
CA PRO A 152 -4.73 2.03 15.66
C PRO A 152 -4.11 3.25 16.34
N GLN A 153 -3.18 2.99 17.27
CA GLN A 153 -2.42 4.03 17.95
C GLN A 153 -1.10 4.30 17.22
N ILE A 154 -0.62 5.55 17.30
CA ILE A 154 0.69 5.90 16.76
C ILE A 154 1.80 5.05 17.45
N ASN A 155 2.73 4.55 16.66
CA ASN A 155 3.80 3.62 17.05
C ASN A 155 3.32 2.21 17.46
N GLU A 156 2.03 1.92 17.33
CA GLU A 156 1.53 0.55 17.48
C GLU A 156 2.18 -0.39 16.46
N LYS A 157 2.37 -1.65 16.87
CA LYS A 157 2.92 -2.71 16.02
C LYS A 157 1.93 -3.86 15.93
N ILE A 158 1.35 -4.02 14.75
CA ILE A 158 0.38 -5.08 14.45
C ILE A 158 1.15 -6.22 13.76
N LYS A 159 1.16 -7.37 14.41
CA LYS A 159 1.80 -8.58 13.86
C LYS A 159 0.77 -9.43 13.13
N ILE A 160 1.04 -9.72 11.86
CA ILE A 160 0.20 -10.58 11.02
C ILE A 160 1.13 -11.63 10.40
N ASP A 161 0.98 -12.88 10.82
CA ASP A 161 1.87 -13.99 10.40
C ASP A 161 3.36 -13.58 10.55
N ASN A 162 4.06 -13.51 9.46
CA ASN A 162 5.50 -13.19 9.41
C ASN A 162 5.80 -11.74 8.99
N ILE A 163 4.79 -10.89 8.95
CA ILE A 163 4.97 -9.44 8.74
C ILE A 163 4.65 -8.65 10.02
N THR A 164 5.18 -7.45 10.10
CA THR A 164 4.83 -6.50 11.16
C THR A 164 4.52 -5.16 10.53
N VAL A 165 3.33 -4.65 10.79
CA VAL A 165 2.89 -3.31 10.40
C VAL A 165 3.08 -2.38 11.58
N SER A 166 3.88 -1.33 11.41
CA SER A 166 4.06 -0.26 12.40
C SER A 166 3.30 0.98 11.92
N ILE A 167 2.49 1.56 12.79
CA ILE A 167 1.70 2.77 12.52
C ILE A 167 2.60 3.97 12.79
N LEU A 168 3.01 4.70 11.76
CA LEU A 168 3.90 5.87 11.89
C LEU A 168 3.15 7.20 11.84
N GLY A 169 1.97 7.24 11.25
CA GLY A 169 1.08 8.37 11.19
C GLY A 169 -0.37 7.94 11.30
N ILE A 170 -1.20 8.79 11.86
CA ILE A 170 -2.65 8.65 11.97
C ILE A 170 -3.28 9.98 11.54
N LYS A 171 -4.61 10.07 11.56
CA LYS A 171 -5.36 11.31 11.27
C LYS A 171 -4.78 12.54 11.96
N ASN A 172 -4.98 13.70 11.36
CA ASN A 172 -4.41 14.97 11.81
C ASN A 172 -5.49 16.05 11.90
N PRO A 173 -6.38 16.04 12.93
CA PRO A 173 -7.52 16.95 13.01
C PRO A 173 -7.15 18.44 13.03
N GLU A 174 -5.92 18.77 13.39
CA GLU A 174 -5.42 20.13 13.39
C GLU A 174 -4.96 20.64 12.01
N ILE A 175 -4.93 19.75 11.00
CA ILE A 175 -4.55 20.11 9.63
C ILE A 175 -5.81 20.12 8.76
N THR A 176 -6.33 21.31 8.51
CA THR A 176 -7.57 21.51 7.78
C THR A 176 -7.38 21.87 6.30
N THR A 177 -6.14 22.06 5.86
CA THR A 177 -5.80 22.23 4.45
C THR A 177 -5.61 20.87 3.80
N ASN A 178 -6.28 20.62 2.65
CA ASN A 178 -6.24 19.30 1.98
C ASN A 178 -6.47 18.19 3.02
N ALA A 179 -7.54 18.35 3.77
CA ALA A 179 -7.78 17.74 5.07
C ALA A 179 -7.81 16.21 5.02
N ILE A 180 -8.51 15.65 4.03
CA ILE A 180 -8.62 14.20 3.83
C ILE A 180 -7.24 13.59 3.53
N ASN A 181 -6.49 14.17 2.60
CA ASN A 181 -5.15 13.68 2.24
C ASN A 181 -4.17 13.79 3.42
N ASN A 182 -4.17 14.92 4.12
CA ASN A 182 -3.30 15.15 5.27
C ASN A 182 -3.69 14.29 6.49
N SER A 183 -4.86 13.64 6.47
CA SER A 183 -5.29 12.65 7.46
C SER A 183 -4.90 11.21 7.09
N SER A 184 -4.08 11.01 6.05
CA SER A 184 -3.60 9.70 5.65
C SER A 184 -2.88 8.96 6.79
N MET A 185 -3.30 7.73 7.05
CA MET A 185 -2.56 6.82 7.93
C MET A 185 -1.27 6.36 7.25
N VAL A 186 -0.14 6.49 7.94
CA VAL A 186 1.19 6.11 7.43
C VAL A 186 1.64 4.80 8.04
N LEU A 187 1.94 3.83 7.19
CA LEU A 187 2.26 2.46 7.57
C LEU A 187 3.68 2.08 7.17
N LYS A 188 4.41 1.45 8.08
CA LYS A 188 5.68 0.82 7.77
C LYS A 188 5.56 -0.69 7.95
N VAL A 189 5.57 -1.41 6.84
CA VAL A 189 5.50 -2.88 6.84
C VAL A 189 6.91 -3.46 6.79
N ARG A 190 7.23 -4.28 7.78
CA ARG A 190 8.45 -5.09 7.78
C ARG A 190 8.14 -6.48 7.29
N VAL A 191 8.86 -6.89 6.25
CA VAL A 191 8.78 -8.21 5.63
C VAL A 191 10.19 -8.78 5.56
N ASN A 192 10.47 -9.86 6.29
CA ASN A 192 11.84 -10.37 6.40
C ASN A 192 12.82 -9.26 6.83
N ASN A 193 13.84 -9.00 5.98
CA ASN A 193 14.85 -7.95 6.19
C ASN A 193 14.53 -6.65 5.45
N LYS A 194 13.37 -6.58 4.76
CA LYS A 194 12.96 -5.40 4.00
C LYS A 194 11.85 -4.64 4.69
N THR A 195 11.81 -3.36 4.41
CA THR A 195 10.79 -2.44 4.92
C THR A 195 10.12 -1.69 3.78
N ILE A 196 8.79 -1.59 3.85
CA ILE A 196 7.95 -0.89 2.88
C ILE A 196 7.23 0.22 3.63
N LEU A 197 7.33 1.45 3.15
CA LEU A 197 6.63 2.61 3.69
C LEU A 197 5.47 2.97 2.76
N PHE A 198 4.25 2.93 3.29
CA PHE A 198 3.06 3.42 2.64
C PHE A 198 2.71 4.77 3.26
N LEU A 199 2.64 5.79 2.44
CA LEU A 199 2.41 7.18 2.84
C LEU A 199 0.96 7.62 2.63
N GLY A 200 0.14 6.82 1.91
CA GLY A 200 -1.15 7.28 1.44
C GLY A 200 -0.97 8.54 0.59
N ASP A 201 -1.82 9.51 0.83
CA ASP A 201 -1.76 10.79 0.14
C ASP A 201 -1.21 11.93 1.03
N THR A 202 -0.36 11.56 2.00
CA THR A 202 0.34 12.51 2.87
C THR A 202 0.76 13.77 2.10
N GLY A 203 0.23 14.92 2.52
CA GLY A 203 0.54 16.24 1.96
C GLY A 203 1.81 16.85 2.57
N VAL A 204 2.03 18.12 2.29
CA VAL A 204 3.19 18.87 2.80
C VAL A 204 3.15 18.97 4.32
N GLU A 205 2.03 19.41 4.89
CA GLU A 205 1.86 19.68 6.31
C GLU A 205 2.00 18.40 7.15
N SER A 206 1.32 17.33 6.74
CA SER A 206 1.42 16.03 7.43
C SER A 206 2.80 15.40 7.25
N SER A 207 3.49 15.64 6.13
CA SER A 207 4.86 15.16 5.93
C SER A 207 5.87 15.86 6.86
N GLU A 208 5.73 17.16 7.10
CA GLU A 208 6.53 17.90 8.08
C GLU A 208 6.31 17.40 9.51
N LYS A 209 5.05 17.19 9.89
CA LYS A 209 4.68 16.57 11.18
C LYS A 209 5.27 15.17 11.33
N LEU A 210 5.19 14.37 10.27
CA LEU A 210 5.72 13.01 10.23
C LEU A 210 7.26 13.00 10.39
N ILE A 211 7.98 13.87 9.70
CA ILE A 211 9.44 14.06 9.84
C ILE A 211 9.79 14.39 11.29
N LYS A 212 9.10 15.37 11.88
CA LYS A 212 9.35 15.81 13.26
C LYS A 212 9.14 14.68 14.27
N ASN A 213 8.08 13.86 14.09
CA ASN A 213 7.68 12.85 15.06
C ASN A 213 8.43 11.54 14.88
N GLN A 214 8.73 11.14 13.65
CA GLN A 214 9.29 9.83 13.33
C GLN A 214 10.77 9.86 12.92
N GLY A 215 11.24 10.94 12.31
CA GLY A 215 12.63 11.11 11.94
C GLY A 215 13.22 9.88 11.24
N LYS A 216 14.27 9.30 11.80
CA LYS A 216 14.98 8.13 11.23
C LYS A 216 14.11 6.86 11.14
N ASN A 217 13.00 6.80 11.85
CA ASN A 217 12.07 5.66 11.76
C ASN A 217 11.40 5.56 10.38
N LEU A 218 11.42 6.64 9.58
CA LEU A 218 10.89 6.68 8.23
C LEU A 218 11.78 5.93 7.22
N LYS A 219 13.07 5.73 7.50
CA LYS A 219 13.98 5.04 6.58
C LYS A 219 13.42 3.68 6.18
N SER A 220 13.28 3.45 4.86
CA SER A 220 12.65 2.23 4.31
C SER A 220 13.28 1.86 2.97
N ASP A 221 13.29 0.55 2.66
CA ASP A 221 13.86 0.04 1.41
C ASP A 221 12.95 0.35 0.21
N ILE A 222 11.65 0.31 0.43
CA ILE A 222 10.60 0.51 -0.58
C ILE A 222 9.69 1.63 -0.06
N VAL A 223 9.25 2.53 -0.94
CA VAL A 223 8.28 3.57 -0.60
C VAL A 223 7.16 3.64 -1.64
N GLN A 224 5.94 3.74 -1.20
CA GLN A 224 4.83 4.21 -2.03
C GLN A 224 4.91 5.73 -2.11
N MET A 225 4.91 6.26 -3.32
CA MET A 225 5.00 7.69 -3.58
C MET A 225 3.71 8.38 -3.17
N ALA A 226 3.79 9.28 -2.19
CA ALA A 226 2.64 9.96 -1.62
C ALA A 226 1.82 10.68 -2.68
N HIS A 227 0.48 10.65 -2.52
CA HIS A 227 -0.47 11.34 -3.37
C HIS A 227 -0.20 11.06 -4.87
N HIS A 228 -0.10 9.78 -5.21
CA HIS A 228 0.16 9.28 -6.58
C HIS A 228 1.43 9.85 -7.23
N GLY A 229 2.39 10.32 -6.43
CA GLY A 229 3.62 10.95 -6.91
C GLY A 229 3.47 12.40 -7.38
N GLN A 230 2.31 13.03 -7.11
CA GLN A 230 2.05 14.44 -7.47
C GLN A 230 2.37 15.41 -6.29
N ASN A 231 1.46 16.31 -5.94
CA ASN A 231 1.61 17.34 -4.90
C ASN A 231 1.50 16.76 -3.47
N GLY A 232 2.23 15.70 -3.18
CA GLY A 232 2.19 15.00 -1.90
C GLY A 232 3.31 15.43 -0.95
N ALA A 233 3.99 14.42 -0.37
CA ALA A 233 5.06 14.61 0.59
C ALA A 233 6.25 15.43 0.05
N THR A 234 7.02 16.05 0.96
CA THR A 234 8.15 16.91 0.62
C THR A 234 9.39 16.12 0.17
N GLU A 235 10.30 16.77 -0.58
CA GLU A 235 11.61 16.20 -0.94
C GLU A 235 12.41 15.77 0.30
N GLU A 236 12.30 16.54 1.40
CA GLU A 236 13.01 16.26 2.65
C GLU A 236 12.55 14.91 3.26
N LEU A 237 11.26 14.59 3.19
CA LEU A 237 10.76 13.28 3.63
C LEU A 237 11.43 12.16 2.84
N TYR A 238 11.50 12.25 1.52
CA TYR A 238 12.13 11.20 0.70
C TYR A 238 13.65 11.11 0.92
N LYS A 239 14.34 12.20 1.25
CA LYS A 239 15.76 12.19 1.67
C LYS A 239 15.97 11.39 2.95
N ILE A 240 15.02 11.45 3.89
CA ILE A 240 15.06 10.67 5.14
C ILE A 240 14.71 9.21 4.87
N VAL A 241 13.67 8.94 4.08
CA VAL A 241 13.26 7.58 3.69
C VAL A 241 14.37 6.87 2.95
N LYS A 242 15.00 7.52 2.01
CA LYS A 242 16.13 7.02 1.20
C LYS A 242 15.86 5.66 0.59
N PRO A 243 14.82 5.52 -0.24
CA PRO A 243 14.38 4.24 -0.76
C PRO A 243 15.33 3.69 -1.84
N GLU A 244 15.31 2.37 -2.01
CA GLU A 244 15.92 1.68 -3.16
C GLU A 244 14.89 1.45 -4.27
N ILE A 245 13.61 1.36 -3.92
CA ILE A 245 12.49 1.06 -4.81
C ILE A 245 11.34 2.04 -4.54
N CYS A 246 10.77 2.61 -5.60
CA CYS A 246 9.56 3.42 -5.52
C CYS A 246 8.38 2.73 -6.19
N LEU A 247 7.24 2.77 -5.50
CA LEU A 247 5.93 2.33 -5.99
C LEU A 247 5.13 3.58 -6.35
N TRP A 248 4.79 3.72 -7.61
CA TRP A 248 4.08 4.89 -8.13
C TRP A 248 2.64 4.48 -8.46
N PRO A 249 1.66 4.79 -7.62
CA PRO A 249 0.24 4.64 -7.97
C PRO A 249 -0.19 5.76 -8.92
N THR A 250 0.46 5.84 -10.08
CA THR A 250 0.44 6.99 -10.99
C THR A 250 -0.02 6.54 -12.38
N PRO A 251 -1.22 6.91 -12.83
CA PRO A 251 -1.71 6.64 -14.18
C PRO A 251 -0.95 7.44 -15.24
N ASP A 252 -1.09 7.07 -16.50
CA ASP A 252 -0.29 7.61 -17.61
C ASP A 252 -0.43 9.13 -17.78
N TRP A 253 -1.65 9.67 -17.67
CA TRP A 253 -1.89 11.10 -17.78
C TRP A 253 -1.20 11.90 -16.65
N LEU A 254 -1.21 11.35 -15.42
CA LEU A 254 -0.57 11.99 -14.28
C LEU A 254 0.96 11.84 -14.34
N TRP A 255 1.45 10.70 -14.82
CA TRP A 255 2.87 10.47 -15.05
C TRP A 255 3.45 11.45 -16.06
N LYS A 256 2.70 11.73 -17.13
CA LYS A 256 3.06 12.70 -18.17
C LYS A 256 2.76 14.14 -17.78
N ASN A 257 2.10 14.37 -16.64
CA ASN A 257 1.56 15.68 -16.27
C ASN A 257 0.71 16.28 -17.39
N ASP A 258 -0.18 15.47 -17.95
CA ASP A 258 -0.90 15.75 -19.20
C ASP A 258 -2.33 16.23 -18.91
N ILE A 259 -2.67 17.40 -19.44
CA ILE A 259 -4.05 17.86 -19.58
C ILE A 259 -4.41 17.88 -21.07
N ASN A 260 -5.47 17.18 -21.46
CA ASN A 260 -6.04 17.21 -22.80
C ASN A 260 -5.09 16.75 -23.92
N GLY A 261 -4.22 15.77 -23.66
CA GLY A 261 -3.32 15.20 -24.65
C GLY A 261 -2.01 15.96 -24.85
N THR A 262 -1.67 16.88 -23.96
CA THR A 262 -0.43 17.66 -24.01
C THR A 262 0.45 17.37 -22.80
N GLU A 263 1.59 16.72 -23.02
CA GLU A 263 2.56 16.42 -21.97
C GLU A 263 3.11 17.70 -21.32
N ASP A 264 3.35 17.67 -20.01
CA ASP A 264 3.82 18.77 -19.17
C ASP A 264 2.87 20.01 -19.12
N SER A 265 1.61 19.86 -19.53
CA SER A 265 0.61 20.95 -19.47
C SER A 265 -0.20 21.00 -18.19
N GLY A 266 -0.11 19.98 -17.36
CA GLY A 266 -0.86 19.85 -16.13
C GLY A 266 -0.23 20.61 -14.94
N PRO A 267 -1.01 20.82 -13.87
CA PRO A 267 -0.55 21.54 -12.69
C PRO A 267 0.19 20.64 -11.67
N TRP A 268 0.32 19.35 -11.95
CA TRP A 268 0.85 18.38 -11.00
C TRP A 268 2.38 18.38 -10.98
N LYS A 269 2.95 18.11 -9.81
CA LYS A 269 4.41 18.11 -9.60
C LYS A 269 5.06 16.73 -9.82
N THR A 270 4.43 15.85 -10.58
CA THR A 270 4.94 14.48 -10.82
C THR A 270 6.33 14.49 -11.43
N LYS A 271 6.61 15.41 -12.34
CA LYS A 271 7.95 15.56 -12.94
C LYS A 271 9.00 15.95 -11.89
N GLU A 272 8.69 16.92 -11.04
CA GLU A 272 9.57 17.36 -9.95
C GLU A 272 9.85 16.20 -8.97
N THR A 273 8.82 15.44 -8.61
CA THR A 273 8.96 14.27 -7.73
C THR A 273 9.83 13.17 -8.36
N ARG A 274 9.74 12.95 -9.67
CA ARG A 274 10.61 12.02 -10.41
C ARG A 274 12.08 12.50 -10.35
N GLU A 275 12.31 13.79 -10.57
CA GLU A 275 13.67 14.39 -10.48
C GLU A 275 14.28 14.22 -9.08
N TRP A 276 13.48 14.28 -8.00
CA TRP A 276 13.97 13.98 -6.65
C TRP A 276 14.45 12.53 -6.54
N MET A 277 13.70 11.58 -7.12
CA MET A 277 14.08 10.16 -7.07
C MET A 277 15.33 9.87 -7.91
N GLU A 278 15.53 10.57 -9.02
CA GLU A 278 16.76 10.51 -9.81
C GLU A 278 17.97 11.05 -9.00
N LYS A 279 17.83 12.20 -8.34
CA LYS A 279 18.86 12.76 -7.45
C LYS A 279 19.21 11.82 -6.29
N LEU A 280 18.21 11.11 -5.75
CA LEU A 280 18.38 10.10 -4.71
C LEU A 280 18.96 8.77 -5.25
N LYS A 281 19.10 8.63 -6.56
CA LYS A 281 19.61 7.44 -7.25
C LYS A 281 18.79 6.18 -6.90
N VAL A 282 17.48 6.30 -6.88
CA VAL A 282 16.58 5.17 -6.71
C VAL A 282 16.80 4.17 -7.83
N LYS A 283 16.89 2.89 -7.49
CA LYS A 283 17.33 1.85 -8.44
C LYS A 283 16.19 1.30 -9.29
N GLN A 284 14.97 1.29 -8.75
CA GLN A 284 13.83 0.63 -9.38
C GLN A 284 12.51 1.36 -9.12
N HIS A 285 11.68 1.39 -10.14
CA HIS A 285 10.36 2.02 -10.10
C HIS A 285 9.33 1.01 -10.62
N TYR A 286 8.22 0.89 -9.92
CA TYR A 286 7.01 0.22 -10.38
C TYR A 286 5.93 1.29 -10.54
N ILE A 287 5.36 1.40 -11.72
CA ILE A 287 4.47 2.49 -12.08
C ILE A 287 3.12 1.90 -12.47
N GLU A 288 2.04 2.39 -11.91
CA GLU A 288 0.67 1.92 -12.15
C GLU A 288 0.30 1.91 -13.63
N LYS A 289 0.69 2.94 -14.39
CA LYS A 289 0.44 3.02 -15.84
C LYS A 289 0.96 1.82 -16.63
N ASP A 290 1.90 1.06 -16.10
CA ASP A 290 2.47 -0.13 -16.72
C ASP A 290 1.68 -1.41 -16.35
N GLY A 291 0.57 -1.25 -15.61
CA GLY A 291 -0.31 -2.31 -15.14
C GLY A 291 0.05 -2.87 -13.76
N THR A 292 -0.66 -3.92 -13.37
CA THR A 292 -0.46 -4.57 -12.07
C THR A 292 0.93 -5.20 -11.95
N ALA A 293 1.68 -4.82 -10.92
CA ALA A 293 3.01 -5.33 -10.63
C ALA A 293 3.01 -6.30 -9.46
N LYS A 294 3.61 -7.48 -9.64
CA LYS A 294 3.85 -8.47 -8.59
C LYS A 294 5.31 -8.48 -8.19
N ILE A 295 5.60 -7.94 -7.02
CA ILE A 295 6.95 -7.67 -6.53
C ILE A 295 7.32 -8.71 -5.49
N LYS A 296 8.43 -9.38 -5.70
CA LYS A 296 8.95 -10.38 -4.78
C LYS A 296 9.80 -9.73 -3.70
N ILE A 297 9.44 -9.94 -2.43
CA ILE A 297 10.17 -9.44 -1.27
C ILE A 297 11.01 -10.59 -0.67
N PHE A 298 12.32 -10.37 -0.53
CA PHE A 298 13.28 -11.38 -0.09
C PHE A 298 13.65 -11.23 1.39
#